data_7a665fffce944bfd1dc4f09bcc2d9b59
#
_entry.id   7a665fffce944bfd1dc4f09bcc2d9b59
#
_cell.length_a   1.000
_cell.length_b   1.000
_cell.length_c   1.000
_cell.angle_alpha   90.00
_cell.angle_beta   90.00
_cell.angle_gamma   90.00
#
_symmetry.space_group_name_H-M   'P 1'
#
loop_
_entity.id
_entity.type
_entity.pdbx_description
1 polymer ?
#
loop_
_entity_poly.entity_id
_entity_poly.type
_entity_poly.pdbx_seq_one_letter_code
_entity_poly.pdbx_strand_id
1 'polypeptide(L)'
;MTPPSPSDHADATWHPASPWSGWAKWLAEVPLFASLPRRDLKRLARLANLRSYRDGRTLVRAGRAGDAFFAVLQGHAQLETPAGHRRVLGAGESFGELALIDGAPRAATIVSVGDVSVARIERPSFLKLLREEPLFALGLARGVVTIIRDLEGDVARPIPAAGGDIVRSGEAAQLLEELSETQGSGATKRQTTRELALLLASAPLFAELPKRHLLKVARVAELKRYSNGSVVARAGVRGAVFHVIVAGRAQAVTPGGHVMELEVGDCFGELSLLDGAPRSATVSALDELVTLRITRPDFMKLLNEEPTIVLGVLRGLVALVRELQHQDAG
;
A
#
# COMPACT_ATOMS: atom_id res chain seq x y z
N MET A 1 4.35 23.30 14.00
CA MET A 1 3.27 24.02 13.30
C MET A 1 2.07 23.08 13.30
N THR A 2 1.07 23.40 14.09
CA THR A 2 -0.18 22.64 14.19
C THR A 2 -0.90 22.69 12.84
N PRO A 3 -1.44 21.57 12.32
CA PRO A 3 -2.24 21.62 11.10
C PRO A 3 -3.46 22.53 11.33
N PRO A 4 -3.90 23.29 10.32
CA PRO A 4 -5.06 24.17 10.46
C PRO A 4 -6.31 23.33 10.78
N SER A 5 -7.09 23.83 11.73
CA SER A 5 -8.36 23.22 12.15
C SER A 5 -9.35 23.19 10.98
N PRO A 6 -10.21 22.16 10.88
CA PRO A 6 -11.24 22.07 9.84
C PRO A 6 -12.21 23.25 9.78
N SER A 7 -12.26 24.08 10.84
CA SER A 7 -13.13 25.25 10.93
C SER A 7 -12.69 26.46 10.09
N ASP A 8 -11.45 26.50 9.58
CA ASP A 8 -10.96 27.66 8.82
C ASP A 8 -11.36 27.66 7.33
N HIS A 9 -12.06 26.62 6.87
CA HIS A 9 -12.52 26.51 5.48
C HIS A 9 -14.03 26.75 5.30
N ALA A 10 -14.76 27.15 6.35
CA ALA A 10 -16.21 27.27 6.34
C ALA A 10 -16.76 28.44 5.48
N ASP A 11 -15.92 29.40 5.06
CA ASP A 11 -16.35 30.59 4.30
C ASP A 11 -15.90 30.61 2.82
N ALA A 12 -15.28 29.57 2.33
CA ALA A 12 -15.00 29.46 0.90
C ALA A 12 -16.25 28.94 0.16
N THR A 13 -17.18 29.84 -0.14
CA THR A 13 -18.25 29.59 -1.12
C THR A 13 -17.58 29.19 -2.44
N TRP A 14 -17.54 27.90 -2.71
CA TRP A 14 -17.01 27.38 -3.95
C TRP A 14 -17.96 27.73 -5.10
N HIS A 15 -17.59 28.70 -5.93
CA HIS A 15 -18.29 29.05 -7.17
C HIS A 15 -17.59 28.38 -8.36
N PRO A 16 -18.33 27.68 -9.26
CA PRO A 16 -17.76 26.95 -10.39
C PRO A 16 -17.40 27.84 -11.57
N ALA A 17 -16.55 28.85 -11.35
CA ALA A 17 -16.03 29.64 -12.47
C ALA A 17 -14.93 28.89 -13.26
N SER A 18 -14.35 27.84 -12.69
CA SER A 18 -13.53 26.83 -13.36
C SER A 18 -13.45 25.59 -12.44
N PRO A 19 -14.22 24.54 -12.72
CA PRO A 19 -14.37 23.39 -11.82
C PRO A 19 -13.05 22.71 -11.45
N TRP A 20 -12.01 22.89 -12.24
CA TRP A 20 -10.80 22.05 -12.20
C TRP A 20 -9.61 22.65 -11.49
N SER A 21 -9.48 23.98 -11.35
CA SER A 21 -8.30 24.62 -10.77
C SER A 21 -8.21 24.48 -9.24
N GLY A 22 -9.33 24.50 -8.52
CA GLY A 22 -9.41 24.28 -7.07
C GLY A 22 -9.27 22.80 -6.68
N TRP A 23 -9.74 21.90 -7.52
CA TRP A 23 -9.79 20.47 -7.28
C TRP A 23 -8.41 19.82 -7.10
N ALA A 24 -7.46 20.17 -7.97
CA ALA A 24 -6.11 19.62 -7.89
C ALA A 24 -5.40 20.02 -6.59
N LYS A 25 -5.71 21.20 -6.03
CA LYS A 25 -5.18 21.62 -4.74
C LYS A 25 -5.81 20.81 -3.62
N TRP A 26 -7.14 20.66 -3.63
CA TRP A 26 -7.87 19.90 -2.64
C TRP A 26 -7.50 18.40 -2.67
N LEU A 27 -7.39 17.78 -3.86
CA LEU A 27 -6.95 16.39 -3.98
C LEU A 27 -5.55 16.15 -3.38
N ALA A 28 -4.68 17.15 -3.36
CA ALA A 28 -3.37 17.04 -2.73
C ALA A 28 -3.43 16.92 -1.19
N GLU A 29 -4.57 17.30 -0.57
CA GLU A 29 -4.79 17.17 0.87
C GLU A 29 -5.30 15.76 1.26
N VAL A 30 -5.77 14.97 0.29
CA VAL A 30 -6.17 13.58 0.51
C VAL A 30 -4.90 12.72 0.64
N PRO A 31 -4.67 12.01 1.76
CA PRO A 31 -3.42 11.27 2.01
C PRO A 31 -2.99 10.37 0.86
N LEU A 32 -3.94 9.63 0.28
CA LEU A 32 -3.68 8.75 -0.87
C LEU A 32 -3.10 9.50 -2.09
N PHE A 33 -3.47 10.77 -2.29
CA PHE A 33 -3.09 11.56 -3.46
C PHE A 33 -1.99 12.58 -3.18
N ALA A 34 -1.59 12.76 -1.92
CA ALA A 34 -0.63 13.77 -1.48
C ALA A 34 0.74 13.66 -2.17
N SER A 35 1.16 12.45 -2.54
CA SER A 35 2.43 12.19 -3.24
C SER A 35 2.35 12.39 -4.77
N LEU A 36 1.19 12.75 -5.32
CA LEU A 36 1.02 12.93 -6.76
C LEU A 36 1.52 14.32 -7.22
N PRO A 37 2.23 14.41 -8.34
CA PRO A 37 2.58 15.68 -8.94
C PRO A 37 1.33 16.41 -9.44
N ARG A 38 1.40 17.75 -9.47
CA ARG A 38 0.26 18.63 -9.82
C ARG A 38 -0.40 18.29 -11.16
N ARG A 39 0.37 17.82 -12.14
CA ARG A 39 -0.16 17.37 -13.44
C ARG A 39 -1.11 16.18 -13.29
N ASP A 40 -0.76 15.24 -12.42
CA ASP A 40 -1.51 13.99 -12.21
C ASP A 40 -2.75 14.24 -11.35
N LEU A 41 -2.67 15.15 -10.37
CA LEU A 41 -3.83 15.66 -9.64
C LEU A 41 -4.84 16.32 -10.59
N LYS A 42 -4.38 17.08 -11.59
CA LYS A 42 -5.27 17.67 -12.63
C LYS A 42 -5.91 16.59 -13.51
N ARG A 43 -5.19 15.51 -13.84
CA ARG A 43 -5.77 14.37 -14.58
C ARG A 43 -6.84 13.66 -13.75
N LEU A 44 -6.55 13.40 -12.48
CA LEU A 44 -7.49 12.80 -11.54
C LEU A 44 -8.75 13.67 -11.39
N ALA A 45 -8.59 14.97 -11.24
CA ALA A 45 -9.67 15.93 -11.13
C ALA A 45 -10.64 15.88 -12.32
N ARG A 46 -10.15 15.65 -13.54
CA ARG A 46 -10.97 15.53 -14.76
C ARG A 46 -11.84 14.28 -14.79
N LEU A 47 -11.55 13.27 -13.96
CA LEU A 47 -12.40 12.08 -13.84
C LEU A 47 -13.59 12.30 -12.92
N ALA A 48 -13.61 13.38 -12.16
CA ALA A 48 -14.66 13.66 -11.19
C ALA A 48 -15.97 14.10 -11.86
N ASN A 49 -17.06 13.51 -11.40
CA ASN A 49 -18.42 13.89 -11.76
C ASN A 49 -19.11 14.53 -10.56
N LEU A 50 -19.76 15.69 -10.76
CA LEU A 50 -20.54 16.34 -9.71
C LEU A 50 -21.85 15.60 -9.50
N ARG A 51 -22.23 15.37 -8.24
CA ARG A 51 -23.50 14.79 -7.84
C ARG A 51 -24.08 15.56 -6.67
N SER A 52 -25.41 15.77 -6.69
CA SER A 52 -26.15 16.37 -5.59
C SER A 52 -27.16 15.36 -5.05
N TYR A 53 -27.26 15.31 -3.74
CA TYR A 53 -28.17 14.44 -3.02
C TYR A 53 -29.03 15.32 -2.11
N ARG A 54 -30.36 15.06 -2.10
CA ARG A 54 -31.27 15.69 -1.15
C ARG A 54 -31.14 15.04 0.22
N ASP A 55 -31.66 15.71 1.23
CA ASP A 55 -31.69 15.20 2.61
C ASP A 55 -32.14 13.74 2.72
N GLY A 56 -31.51 12.99 3.60
CA GLY A 56 -31.81 11.57 3.88
C GLY A 56 -31.44 10.58 2.77
N ARG A 57 -30.74 11.00 1.71
CA ARG A 57 -30.33 10.09 0.64
C ARG A 57 -29.06 9.33 0.98
N THR A 58 -29.06 8.02 0.75
CA THR A 58 -27.88 7.16 0.91
C THR A 58 -26.92 7.37 -0.25
N LEU A 59 -25.70 7.84 0.04
CA LEU A 59 -24.60 7.98 -0.91
C LEU A 59 -23.90 6.64 -1.13
N VAL A 60 -23.57 5.95 -0.04
CA VAL A 60 -22.98 4.60 -0.04
C VAL A 60 -23.58 3.76 1.08
N ARG A 61 -23.57 2.44 0.92
CA ARG A 61 -24.12 1.50 1.89
C ARG A 61 -23.06 0.49 2.33
N ALA A 62 -22.93 0.27 3.65
CA ALA A 62 -22.05 -0.74 4.21
C ALA A 62 -22.26 -2.12 3.56
N GLY A 63 -21.19 -2.87 3.36
CA GLY A 63 -21.19 -4.19 2.74
C GLY A 63 -21.34 -4.20 1.20
N ARG A 64 -21.66 -3.08 0.56
CA ARG A 64 -21.67 -3.00 -0.92
C ARG A 64 -20.27 -2.75 -1.45
N ALA A 65 -19.98 -3.25 -2.65
CA ALA A 65 -18.70 -3.04 -3.32
C ALA A 65 -18.35 -1.55 -3.43
N GLY A 66 -17.09 -1.21 -3.21
CA GLY A 66 -16.57 0.13 -3.35
C GLY A 66 -16.32 0.48 -4.81
N ASP A 67 -17.26 1.17 -5.43
CA ASP A 67 -17.29 1.51 -6.86
C ASP A 67 -16.81 2.92 -7.19
N ALA A 68 -16.63 3.77 -6.19
CA ALA A 68 -16.23 5.17 -6.36
C ALA A 68 -15.58 5.75 -5.09
N PHE A 69 -14.86 6.83 -5.29
CA PHE A 69 -14.40 7.78 -4.29
C PHE A 69 -15.32 9.01 -4.29
N PHE A 70 -15.51 9.59 -3.13
CA PHE A 70 -16.34 10.76 -2.95
C PHE A 70 -15.61 11.85 -2.16
N ALA A 71 -15.85 13.10 -2.54
CA ALA A 71 -15.43 14.28 -1.83
C ALA A 71 -16.62 15.18 -1.58
N VAL A 72 -16.84 15.59 -0.36
CA VAL A 72 -17.91 16.53 0.01
C VAL A 72 -17.49 17.93 -0.40
N LEU A 73 -18.29 18.57 -1.24
CA LEU A 73 -18.05 19.93 -1.73
C LEU A 73 -18.83 20.96 -0.95
N GLN A 74 -20.06 20.61 -0.63
CA GLN A 74 -21.00 21.47 0.09
C GLN A 74 -21.99 20.60 0.86
N GLY A 75 -22.43 21.09 2.01
CA GLY A 75 -23.36 20.36 2.89
C GLY A 75 -22.65 19.34 3.74
N HIS A 76 -23.41 18.40 4.31
CA HIS A 76 -22.92 17.43 5.27
C HIS A 76 -23.44 16.02 4.94
N ALA A 77 -22.69 15.02 5.31
CA ALA A 77 -23.11 13.62 5.23
C ALA A 77 -22.79 12.90 6.55
N GLN A 78 -23.68 12.06 7.03
CA GLN A 78 -23.47 11.25 8.22
C GLN A 78 -22.94 9.89 7.81
N LEU A 79 -21.78 9.54 8.36
CA LEU A 79 -21.19 8.20 8.28
C LEU A 79 -21.64 7.40 9.50
N GLU A 80 -22.07 6.15 9.28
CA GLU A 80 -22.42 5.20 10.33
C GLU A 80 -21.83 3.82 9.99
N THR A 81 -21.01 3.28 10.91
CA THR A 81 -20.46 1.93 10.77
C THR A 81 -21.46 0.89 11.30
N PRO A 82 -21.34 -0.40 10.92
CA PRO A 82 -22.15 -1.48 11.50
C PRO A 82 -22.00 -1.61 13.03
N ALA A 83 -20.86 -1.18 13.59
CA ALA A 83 -20.60 -1.13 15.03
C ALA A 83 -21.27 0.07 15.73
N GLY A 84 -21.99 0.92 15.00
CA GLY A 84 -22.70 2.09 15.56
C GLY A 84 -21.85 3.34 15.71
N HIS A 85 -20.59 3.37 15.28
CA HIS A 85 -19.81 4.60 15.29
C HIS A 85 -20.37 5.59 14.26
N ARG A 86 -20.56 6.82 14.69
CA ARG A 86 -21.11 7.92 13.87
C ARG A 86 -20.14 9.08 13.75
N ARG A 87 -20.04 9.61 12.54
CA ARG A 87 -19.26 10.81 12.25
C ARG A 87 -19.97 11.63 11.18
N VAL A 88 -19.93 12.95 11.32
CA VAL A 88 -20.42 13.88 10.28
C VAL A 88 -19.23 14.28 9.41
N LEU A 89 -19.40 14.18 8.12
CA LEU A 89 -18.47 14.59 7.08
C LEU A 89 -18.96 15.92 6.50
N GLY A 90 -18.13 16.94 6.51
CA GLY A 90 -18.41 18.26 5.97
C GLY A 90 -17.65 18.54 4.66
N ALA A 91 -17.80 19.78 4.17
CA ALA A 91 -17.07 20.23 2.98
C ALA A 91 -15.54 20.10 3.18
N GLY A 92 -14.85 19.59 2.17
CA GLY A 92 -13.41 19.31 2.23
C GLY A 92 -13.05 17.90 2.71
N GLU A 93 -13.99 17.12 3.22
CA GLU A 93 -13.74 15.74 3.64
C GLU A 93 -14.03 14.73 2.52
N SER A 94 -13.41 13.57 2.60
CA SER A 94 -13.51 12.52 1.57
C SER A 94 -13.70 11.13 2.17
N PHE A 95 -14.16 10.20 1.34
CA PHE A 95 -14.32 8.81 1.71
C PHE A 95 -14.24 7.87 0.52
N GLY A 96 -13.83 6.65 0.77
CA GLY A 96 -13.79 5.57 -0.22
C GLY A 96 -12.59 5.58 -1.14
N GLU A 97 -11.49 6.23 -0.75
CA GLU A 97 -10.24 6.33 -1.50
C GLU A 97 -9.57 4.96 -1.72
N LEU A 98 -9.49 4.11 -0.68
CA LEU A 98 -8.87 2.79 -0.79
C LEU A 98 -9.70 1.86 -1.69
N ALA A 99 -11.03 1.99 -1.65
CA ALA A 99 -11.93 1.21 -2.49
C ALA A 99 -11.78 1.49 -4.00
N LEU A 100 -11.18 2.61 -4.40
CA LEU A 100 -10.79 2.83 -5.80
C LEU A 100 -9.78 1.78 -6.28
N ILE A 101 -8.89 1.35 -5.40
CA ILE A 101 -7.80 0.40 -5.71
C ILE A 101 -8.30 -1.04 -5.60
N ASP A 102 -8.81 -1.44 -4.42
CA ASP A 102 -9.16 -2.83 -4.12
C ASP A 102 -10.61 -3.21 -4.50
N GLY A 103 -11.53 -2.23 -4.53
CA GLY A 103 -12.96 -2.48 -4.73
C GLY A 103 -13.62 -3.19 -3.55
N ALA A 104 -12.97 -3.21 -2.38
CA ALA A 104 -13.49 -3.88 -1.20
C ALA A 104 -14.87 -3.33 -0.77
N PRO A 105 -15.64 -4.11 -0.02
CA PRO A 105 -16.91 -3.66 0.53
C PRO A 105 -16.76 -2.41 1.38
N ARG A 106 -17.78 -1.54 1.34
CA ARG A 106 -17.85 -0.32 2.14
C ARG A 106 -17.90 -0.66 3.63
N ALA A 107 -17.05 -0.03 4.43
CA ALA A 107 -17.03 -0.20 5.89
C ALA A 107 -18.19 0.52 6.59
N ALA A 108 -18.81 1.52 5.95
CA ALA A 108 -19.85 2.35 6.54
C ALA A 108 -20.99 2.66 5.54
N THR A 109 -22.13 2.99 6.08
CA THR A 109 -23.24 3.63 5.35
C THR A 109 -23.08 5.14 5.49
N ILE A 110 -23.26 5.89 4.40
CA ILE A 110 -23.19 7.35 4.40
C ILE A 110 -24.47 7.92 3.82
N VAL A 111 -25.09 8.81 4.59
CA VAL A 111 -26.40 9.43 4.28
C VAL A 111 -26.25 10.94 4.30
N SER A 112 -26.87 11.65 3.37
CA SER A 112 -26.90 13.12 3.36
C SER A 112 -27.65 13.68 4.58
N VAL A 113 -27.13 14.76 5.14
CA VAL A 113 -27.75 15.57 6.21
C VAL A 113 -27.99 16.96 5.61
N GLY A 114 -29.26 17.25 5.28
CA GLY A 114 -29.59 18.31 4.36
C GLY A 114 -29.15 17.99 2.91
N ASP A 115 -29.21 19.00 2.06
CA ASP A 115 -28.71 18.86 0.69
C ASP A 115 -27.18 18.82 0.68
N VAL A 116 -26.60 17.82 -0.03
CA VAL A 116 -25.15 17.66 -0.13
C VAL A 116 -24.72 17.58 -1.60
N SER A 117 -23.68 18.30 -1.94
CA SER A 117 -23.02 18.19 -3.24
C SER A 117 -21.65 17.52 -3.06
N VAL A 118 -21.36 16.52 -3.90
CA VAL A 118 -20.13 15.75 -3.86
C VAL A 118 -19.51 15.67 -5.25
N ALA A 119 -18.19 15.52 -5.26
CA ALA A 119 -17.50 14.99 -6.43
C ALA A 119 -17.33 13.49 -6.29
N ARG A 120 -17.60 12.79 -7.37
CA ARG A 120 -17.51 11.34 -7.45
C ARG A 120 -16.52 10.95 -8.54
N ILE A 121 -15.51 10.14 -8.18
CA ILE A 121 -14.59 9.50 -9.14
C ILE A 121 -14.92 8.01 -9.18
N GLU A 122 -15.30 7.54 -10.36
CA GLU A 122 -15.68 6.14 -10.58
C GLU A 122 -14.44 5.25 -10.67
N ARG A 123 -14.49 4.09 -10.01
CA ARG A 123 -13.41 3.11 -9.99
C ARG A 123 -12.97 2.65 -11.39
N PRO A 124 -13.85 2.34 -12.37
CA PRO A 124 -13.40 1.96 -13.70
C PRO A 124 -12.54 3.01 -14.40
N SER A 125 -12.95 4.29 -14.31
CA SER A 125 -12.19 5.41 -14.88
C SER A 125 -10.86 5.61 -14.19
N PHE A 126 -10.81 5.48 -12.87
CA PHE A 126 -9.60 5.54 -12.08
C PHE A 126 -8.63 4.39 -12.42
N LEU A 127 -9.13 3.14 -12.50
CA LEU A 127 -8.30 1.99 -12.86
C LEU A 127 -7.80 2.05 -14.31
N LYS A 128 -8.55 2.71 -15.21
CA LYS A 128 -8.08 2.99 -16.57
C LYS A 128 -6.88 3.93 -16.52
N LEU A 129 -6.97 5.04 -15.77
CA LEU A 129 -5.87 5.99 -15.60
C LEU A 129 -4.62 5.29 -15.01
N LEU A 130 -4.80 4.41 -14.02
CA LEU A 130 -3.70 3.63 -13.42
C LEU A 130 -2.96 2.74 -14.43
N ARG A 131 -3.70 2.15 -15.37
CA ARG A 131 -3.09 1.29 -16.42
C ARG A 131 -2.38 2.09 -17.51
N GLU A 132 -2.90 3.26 -17.83
CA GLU A 132 -2.36 4.12 -18.91
C GLU A 132 -1.17 4.98 -18.45
N GLU A 133 -1.04 5.24 -17.13
CA GLU A 133 -0.05 6.17 -16.57
C GLU A 133 0.75 5.51 -15.43
N PRO A 134 1.84 4.78 -15.74
CA PRO A 134 2.63 4.05 -14.74
C PRO A 134 3.21 4.94 -13.63
N LEU A 135 3.64 6.16 -13.97
CA LEU A 135 4.17 7.11 -13.00
C LEU A 135 3.09 7.62 -12.03
N PHE A 136 1.85 7.73 -12.49
CA PHE A 136 0.69 8.03 -11.65
C PHE A 136 0.46 6.90 -10.64
N ALA A 137 0.46 5.64 -11.09
CA ALA A 137 0.31 4.47 -10.23
C ALA A 137 1.43 4.38 -9.17
N LEU A 138 2.68 4.68 -9.56
CA LEU A 138 3.81 4.73 -8.63
C LEU A 138 3.67 5.87 -7.60
N GLY A 139 3.17 7.03 -8.01
CA GLY A 139 2.86 8.14 -7.10
C GLY A 139 1.82 7.73 -6.05
N LEU A 140 0.78 7.01 -6.46
CA LEU A 140 -0.22 6.46 -5.54
C LEU A 140 0.37 5.42 -4.58
N ALA A 141 1.24 4.53 -5.06
CA ALA A 141 1.90 3.56 -4.19
C ALA A 141 2.69 4.26 -3.07
N ARG A 142 3.33 5.38 -3.37
CA ARG A 142 3.99 6.22 -2.35
C ARG A 142 3.01 6.87 -1.37
N GLY A 143 1.84 7.31 -1.85
CA GLY A 143 0.78 7.83 -0.99
C GLY A 143 0.26 6.76 -0.01
N VAL A 144 0.07 5.52 -0.47
CA VAL A 144 -0.30 4.40 0.40
C VAL A 144 0.81 4.09 1.41
N VAL A 145 2.08 4.13 1.00
CA VAL A 145 3.23 3.96 1.91
C VAL A 145 3.24 5.02 3.00
N THR A 146 2.90 6.28 2.68
CA THR A 146 2.78 7.33 3.70
C THR A 146 1.68 6.99 4.71
N ILE A 147 0.51 6.55 4.25
CA ILE A 147 -0.59 6.11 5.13
C ILE A 147 -0.15 4.96 6.04
N ILE A 148 0.58 3.96 5.52
CA ILE A 148 1.12 2.85 6.31
C ILE A 148 2.05 3.37 7.39
N ARG A 149 3.00 4.25 7.05
CA ARG A 149 3.94 4.83 8.02
C ARG A 149 3.25 5.62 9.12
N ASP A 150 2.20 6.36 8.77
CA ASP A 150 1.41 7.12 9.74
C ASP A 150 0.64 6.19 10.69
N LEU A 151 0.15 5.03 10.20
CA LEU A 151 -0.51 4.01 11.00
C LEU A 151 0.47 3.20 11.87
N GLU A 152 1.66 2.88 11.35
CA GLU A 152 2.70 2.18 12.11
C GLU A 152 3.26 3.04 13.25
N GLY A 153 3.29 4.38 13.08
CA GLY A 153 3.89 5.30 14.03
C GLY A 153 5.36 4.97 14.30
N ASP A 154 5.76 5.02 15.58
CA ASP A 154 7.12 4.64 16.01
C ASP A 154 7.31 3.12 16.18
N VAL A 155 6.25 2.34 15.98
CA VAL A 155 6.25 0.88 16.14
C VAL A 155 6.34 0.25 14.75
N ALA A 156 7.56 -0.05 14.31
CA ALA A 156 7.74 -0.92 13.14
C ALA A 156 7.17 -2.31 13.49
N ARG A 157 6.03 -2.65 12.91
CA ARG A 157 5.45 -4.00 13.06
C ARG A 157 5.94 -4.86 11.88
N PRO A 158 6.30 -6.16 12.10
CA PRO A 158 6.45 -7.06 10.98
C PRO A 158 5.09 -7.19 10.34
N ILE A 159 5.12 -7.17 9.04
CA ILE A 159 3.96 -7.53 8.27
C ILE A 159 3.96 -9.05 8.20
N PRO A 160 2.98 -9.72 8.84
CA PRO A 160 2.90 -11.18 8.78
C PRO A 160 2.81 -11.63 7.32
N ALA A 161 3.50 -12.72 7.00
CA ALA A 161 3.42 -13.30 5.66
C ALA A 161 1.96 -13.66 5.31
N ALA A 162 1.44 -13.12 4.23
CA ALA A 162 0.15 -13.52 3.69
C ALA A 162 0.29 -14.93 3.11
N GLY A 163 -0.20 -15.96 3.81
CA GLY A 163 -0.11 -17.36 3.36
C GLY A 163 0.95 -18.19 4.08
N GLY A 164 1.04 -18.04 5.39
CA GLY A 164 2.03 -18.65 6.28
C GLY A 164 2.19 -20.17 6.25
N ASP A 165 1.35 -20.92 5.53
CA ASP A 165 1.42 -22.39 5.50
C ASP A 165 2.43 -22.94 4.47
N ILE A 166 2.70 -22.23 3.37
CA ILE A 166 3.60 -22.73 2.31
C ILE A 166 5.07 -22.55 2.69
N VAL A 167 5.40 -21.48 3.40
CA VAL A 167 6.81 -21.18 3.76
C VAL A 167 7.21 -21.80 5.09
N ARG A 168 6.24 -22.07 6.00
CA ARG A 168 6.48 -22.71 7.30
C ARG A 168 6.66 -24.24 7.23
N SER A 169 6.38 -24.88 6.11
CA SER A 169 6.31 -26.34 5.96
C SER A 169 7.64 -27.06 5.69
N GLY A 170 8.78 -26.47 6.02
CA GLY A 170 10.09 -27.14 5.76
C GLY A 170 10.51 -27.18 4.27
N GLU A 171 9.60 -26.92 3.35
CA GLU A 171 9.86 -26.89 1.89
C GLU A 171 10.85 -25.79 1.52
N ALA A 172 10.87 -24.67 2.25
CA ALA A 172 11.83 -23.59 2.03
C ALA A 172 13.27 -24.01 2.35
N ALA A 173 13.48 -24.86 3.37
CA ALA A 173 14.79 -25.39 3.72
C ALA A 173 15.27 -26.41 2.67
N GLN A 174 14.36 -27.28 2.19
CA GLN A 174 14.63 -28.24 1.13
C GLN A 174 14.96 -27.52 -0.19
N LEU A 175 14.20 -26.48 -0.53
CA LEU A 175 14.45 -25.59 -1.66
C LEU A 175 15.84 -24.93 -1.62
N LEU A 176 16.28 -24.50 -0.41
CA LEU A 176 17.61 -23.89 -0.24
C LEU A 176 18.74 -24.89 -0.43
N GLU A 177 18.54 -26.15 -0.03
CA GLU A 177 19.50 -27.22 -0.20
C GLU A 177 19.63 -27.59 -1.69
N GLU A 178 18.53 -27.75 -2.41
CA GLU A 178 18.47 -27.94 -3.85
C GLU A 178 19.10 -26.77 -4.64
N LEU A 179 18.85 -25.51 -4.20
CA LEU A 179 19.42 -24.30 -4.79
C LEU A 179 20.94 -24.18 -4.55
N SER A 180 21.45 -24.75 -3.45
CA SER A 180 22.89 -24.77 -3.13
C SER A 180 23.66 -25.75 -3.98
N GLU A 181 23.04 -26.86 -4.35
CA GLU A 181 23.68 -27.95 -5.12
C GLU A 181 23.64 -27.73 -6.64
N THR A 182 22.77 -26.84 -7.12
CA THR A 182 22.43 -26.74 -8.55
C THR A 182 22.94 -25.48 -9.24
N GLN A 183 24.21 -25.20 -9.18
CA GLN A 183 24.83 -24.18 -10.07
C GLN A 183 25.21 -24.81 -11.41
N GLY A 184 24.38 -24.68 -12.46
CA GLY A 184 24.92 -24.99 -13.76
C GLY A 184 24.06 -25.27 -14.98
N SER A 185 22.75 -25.50 -14.94
CA SER A 185 22.00 -25.78 -16.16
C SER A 185 20.78 -24.86 -16.40
N GLY A 186 20.40 -24.60 -17.65
CA GLY A 186 19.28 -23.71 -17.99
C GLY A 186 17.90 -24.23 -17.53
N ALA A 187 17.73 -25.53 -17.30
CA ALA A 187 16.54 -26.14 -16.71
C ALA A 187 16.43 -25.77 -15.24
N THR A 188 17.53 -25.82 -14.51
CA THR A 188 17.69 -25.43 -13.11
C THR A 188 17.32 -23.98 -12.89
N LYS A 189 17.76 -23.04 -13.75
CA LYS A 189 17.43 -21.61 -13.61
C LYS A 189 15.93 -21.33 -13.70
N ARG A 190 15.19 -22.10 -14.50
CA ARG A 190 13.72 -21.97 -14.62
C ARG A 190 12.99 -22.51 -13.39
N GLN A 191 13.46 -23.59 -12.83
CA GLN A 191 12.92 -24.20 -11.63
C GLN A 191 13.15 -23.26 -10.44
N THR A 192 14.39 -22.81 -10.24
CA THR A 192 14.75 -21.80 -9.22
C THR A 192 13.86 -20.56 -9.28
N THR A 193 13.62 -20.01 -10.49
CA THR A 193 12.76 -18.83 -10.64
C THR A 193 11.31 -19.09 -10.18
N ARG A 194 10.79 -20.31 -10.38
CA ARG A 194 9.43 -20.69 -9.95
C ARG A 194 9.34 -20.80 -8.42
N GLU A 195 10.35 -21.35 -7.80
CA GLU A 195 10.47 -21.51 -6.35
C GLU A 195 10.59 -20.13 -5.67
N LEU A 196 11.47 -19.27 -6.19
CA LEU A 196 11.57 -17.88 -5.71
C LEU A 196 10.25 -17.11 -5.88
N ALA A 197 9.49 -17.38 -6.93
CA ALA A 197 8.18 -16.75 -7.12
C ALA A 197 7.15 -17.21 -6.09
N LEU A 198 7.21 -18.46 -5.60
CA LEU A 198 6.36 -18.95 -4.51
C LEU A 198 6.72 -18.27 -3.19
N LEU A 199 8.01 -18.13 -2.88
CA LEU A 199 8.47 -17.40 -1.70
C LEU A 199 8.04 -15.93 -1.73
N LEU A 200 8.12 -15.28 -2.89
CA LEU A 200 7.67 -13.89 -3.03
C LEU A 200 6.15 -13.75 -2.87
N ALA A 201 5.36 -14.77 -3.19
CA ALA A 201 3.91 -14.74 -3.02
C ALA A 201 3.48 -14.65 -1.54
N SER A 202 4.32 -15.09 -0.60
CA SER A 202 4.05 -14.95 0.84
C SER A 202 4.21 -13.51 1.35
N ALA A 203 4.99 -12.69 0.66
CA ALA A 203 5.17 -11.30 1.05
C ALA A 203 3.91 -10.48 0.72
N PRO A 204 3.33 -9.73 1.68
CA PRO A 204 2.10 -8.96 1.50
C PRO A 204 2.14 -8.01 0.30
N LEU A 205 3.30 -7.40 0.05
CA LEU A 205 3.52 -6.51 -1.10
C LEU A 205 3.23 -7.20 -2.45
N PHE A 206 3.40 -8.51 -2.55
CA PHE A 206 3.29 -9.30 -3.77
C PHE A 206 2.14 -10.30 -3.77
N ALA A 207 1.42 -10.45 -2.66
CA ALA A 207 0.34 -11.44 -2.49
C ALA A 207 -0.75 -11.32 -3.57
N GLU A 208 -1.06 -10.09 -4.00
CA GLU A 208 -2.06 -9.81 -5.04
C GLU A 208 -1.54 -9.93 -6.48
N LEU A 209 -0.26 -10.33 -6.67
CA LEU A 209 0.32 -10.46 -8.01
C LEU A 209 -0.05 -11.81 -8.65
N PRO A 210 -0.54 -11.81 -9.91
CA PRO A 210 -0.66 -13.03 -10.70
C PRO A 210 0.69 -13.75 -10.85
N LYS A 211 0.68 -15.09 -10.91
CA LYS A 211 1.88 -15.93 -11.04
C LYS A 211 2.86 -15.46 -12.13
N ARG A 212 2.35 -15.01 -13.28
CA ARG A 212 3.18 -14.48 -14.38
C ARG A 212 4.02 -13.25 -13.95
N HIS A 213 3.48 -12.40 -13.08
CA HIS A 213 4.17 -11.21 -12.56
C HIS A 213 5.14 -11.59 -11.44
N LEU A 214 4.76 -12.53 -10.56
CA LEU A 214 5.68 -13.07 -9.54
C LEU A 214 6.93 -13.67 -10.19
N LEU A 215 6.80 -14.40 -11.30
CA LEU A 215 7.95 -14.90 -12.06
C LEU A 215 8.86 -13.79 -12.61
N LYS A 216 8.31 -12.62 -12.96
CA LYS A 216 9.11 -11.47 -13.40
C LYS A 216 9.85 -10.82 -12.24
N VAL A 217 9.18 -10.68 -11.08
CA VAL A 217 9.80 -10.20 -9.83
C VAL A 217 10.91 -11.15 -9.38
N ALA A 218 10.66 -12.47 -9.42
CA ALA A 218 11.64 -13.49 -9.07
C ALA A 218 12.93 -13.45 -9.90
N ARG A 219 12.87 -12.99 -11.15
CA ARG A 219 14.06 -12.87 -12.02
C ARG A 219 15.05 -11.79 -11.59
N VAL A 220 14.59 -10.79 -10.85
CA VAL A 220 15.43 -9.69 -10.33
C VAL A 220 15.76 -9.87 -8.85
N ALA A 221 15.29 -10.96 -8.25
CA ALA A 221 15.55 -11.30 -6.87
C ALA A 221 16.82 -12.16 -6.74
N GLU A 222 17.57 -11.98 -5.64
CA GLU A 222 18.81 -12.68 -5.34
C GLU A 222 18.77 -13.26 -3.93
N LEU A 223 19.31 -14.48 -3.75
CA LEU A 223 19.55 -15.06 -2.43
C LEU A 223 20.81 -14.47 -1.81
N LYS A 224 20.71 -14.05 -0.54
CA LYS A 224 21.83 -13.53 0.22
C LYS A 224 21.91 -14.19 1.60
N ARG A 225 23.09 -14.68 1.97
CA ARG A 225 23.39 -15.26 3.29
C ARG A 225 24.03 -14.21 4.19
N TYR A 226 23.71 -14.27 5.46
CA TYR A 226 24.26 -13.43 6.52
C TYR A 226 24.62 -14.31 7.71
N SER A 227 25.80 -14.11 8.26
CA SER A 227 26.24 -14.81 9.48
C SER A 227 25.50 -14.27 10.70
N ASN A 228 25.41 -15.08 11.73
CA ASN A 228 24.88 -14.68 13.04
C ASN A 228 25.50 -13.34 13.51
N GLY A 229 24.68 -12.45 14.06
CA GLY A 229 25.05 -11.11 14.51
C GLY A 229 25.25 -10.08 13.40
N SER A 230 25.16 -10.46 12.12
CA SER A 230 25.27 -9.50 11.00
C SER A 230 24.14 -8.50 11.00
N VAL A 231 24.47 -7.21 10.85
CA VAL A 231 23.46 -6.16 10.63
C VAL A 231 23.08 -6.12 9.16
N VAL A 232 21.82 -6.46 8.87
CA VAL A 232 21.26 -6.51 7.51
C VAL A 232 20.70 -5.17 7.08
N ALA A 233 20.07 -4.43 8.01
CA ALA A 233 19.53 -3.09 7.79
C ALA A 233 19.80 -2.23 9.04
N ARG A 234 19.98 -0.91 8.86
CA ARG A 234 20.16 0.05 9.96
C ARG A 234 19.05 1.08 9.97
N ALA A 235 18.46 1.33 11.14
CA ALA A 235 17.51 2.42 11.36
C ALA A 235 18.13 3.76 10.94
N GLY A 236 17.33 4.65 10.37
CA GLY A 236 17.76 5.98 9.93
C GLY A 236 18.55 6.01 8.62
N VAL A 237 19.04 4.85 8.12
CA VAL A 237 19.74 4.76 6.83
C VAL A 237 18.72 4.59 5.71
N ARG A 238 18.92 5.30 4.59
CA ARG A 238 18.04 5.14 3.41
C ARG A 238 17.98 3.70 2.95
N GLY A 239 16.76 3.16 2.85
CA GLY A 239 16.52 1.80 2.41
C GLY A 239 16.55 1.67 0.88
N ALA A 240 17.31 0.68 0.39
CA ALA A 240 17.40 0.40 -1.05
C ALA A 240 17.16 -1.08 -1.38
N VAL A 241 16.82 -1.90 -0.40
CA VAL A 241 16.66 -3.36 -0.57
C VAL A 241 15.47 -3.83 0.25
N PHE A 242 14.65 -4.65 -0.35
CA PHE A 242 13.59 -5.44 0.28
C PHE A 242 14.10 -6.85 0.54
N HIS A 243 13.71 -7.45 1.64
CA HIS A 243 14.10 -8.79 2.05
C HIS A 243 12.88 -9.63 2.42
N VAL A 244 12.88 -10.91 2.00
CA VAL A 244 12.01 -11.96 2.51
C VAL A 244 12.91 -13.00 3.18
N ILE A 245 12.63 -13.37 4.44
CA ILE A 245 13.40 -14.39 5.16
C ILE A 245 13.03 -15.76 4.60
N VAL A 246 14.02 -16.51 4.18
CA VAL A 246 13.90 -17.84 3.57
C VAL A 246 14.39 -18.93 4.53
N ALA A 247 15.40 -18.61 5.34
CA ALA A 247 15.89 -19.47 6.42
C ALA A 247 16.52 -18.63 7.52
N GLY A 248 16.53 -19.17 8.73
CA GLY A 248 17.04 -18.49 9.92
C GLY A 248 16.06 -17.48 10.50
N ARG A 249 16.54 -16.71 11.48
CA ARG A 249 15.76 -15.70 12.21
C ARG A 249 16.52 -14.38 12.28
N ALA A 250 15.78 -13.30 12.37
CA ALA A 250 16.34 -11.98 12.56
C ALA A 250 15.62 -11.23 13.69
N GLN A 251 16.26 -10.20 14.22
CA GLN A 251 15.65 -9.29 15.19
C GLN A 251 15.60 -7.89 14.59
N ALA A 252 14.43 -7.27 14.64
CA ALA A 252 14.24 -5.86 14.30
C ALA A 252 14.15 -5.05 15.60
N VAL A 253 14.90 -3.94 15.67
CA VAL A 253 14.91 -3.02 16.82
C VAL A 253 14.67 -1.62 16.31
N THR A 254 13.58 -0.99 16.78
CA THR A 254 13.26 0.42 16.44
C THR A 254 14.12 1.39 17.25
N PRO A 255 14.27 2.66 16.84
CA PRO A 255 14.92 3.69 17.64
C PRO A 255 14.31 3.88 19.03
N GLY A 256 13.00 3.63 19.17
CA GLY A 256 12.27 3.66 20.46
C GLY A 256 12.50 2.43 21.34
N GLY A 257 13.39 1.48 20.94
CA GLY A 257 13.72 0.29 21.72
C GLY A 257 12.70 -0.85 21.60
N HIS A 258 11.70 -0.75 20.74
CA HIS A 258 10.80 -1.86 20.48
C HIS A 258 11.51 -2.96 19.73
N VAL A 259 11.44 -4.18 20.28
CA VAL A 259 12.15 -5.37 19.77
C VAL A 259 11.14 -6.35 19.20
N MET A 260 11.48 -6.93 18.05
CA MET A 260 10.63 -7.85 17.32
C MET A 260 11.46 -8.93 16.65
N GLU A 261 11.07 -10.17 16.80
CA GLU A 261 11.68 -11.31 16.12
C GLU A 261 10.99 -11.53 14.77
N LEU A 262 11.78 -11.79 13.75
CA LEU A 262 11.39 -12.07 12.38
C LEU A 262 11.79 -13.50 12.03
N GLU A 263 10.82 -14.24 11.47
CA GLU A 263 10.98 -15.65 11.13
C GLU A 263 10.89 -15.90 9.62
N VAL A 264 11.03 -17.16 9.22
CA VAL A 264 10.86 -17.58 7.82
C VAL A 264 9.48 -17.19 7.29
N GLY A 265 9.45 -16.51 6.15
CA GLY A 265 8.26 -15.95 5.51
C GLY A 265 8.05 -14.47 5.82
N ASP A 266 8.61 -13.95 6.92
CA ASP A 266 8.52 -12.52 7.21
C ASP A 266 9.35 -11.71 6.23
N CYS A 267 8.93 -10.45 6.05
CA CYS A 267 9.62 -9.54 5.16
C CYS A 267 9.91 -8.20 5.85
N PHE A 268 10.90 -7.48 5.33
CA PHE A 268 11.23 -6.16 5.80
C PHE A 268 11.82 -5.28 4.68
N GLY A 269 11.59 -3.98 4.81
CA GLY A 269 12.10 -2.98 3.88
C GLY A 269 11.24 -2.75 2.64
N GLU A 270 10.02 -3.26 2.61
CA GLU A 270 9.04 -3.14 1.54
C GLU A 270 8.65 -1.69 1.28
N LEU A 271 8.45 -0.89 2.32
CA LEU A 271 8.09 0.52 2.18
C LEU A 271 9.22 1.31 1.55
N SER A 272 10.47 1.07 2.01
CA SER A 272 11.67 1.74 1.48
C SER A 272 11.95 1.38 0.01
N LEU A 273 11.46 0.23 -0.45
CA LEU A 273 11.57 -0.17 -1.85
C LEU A 273 10.84 0.83 -2.77
N LEU A 274 9.73 1.37 -2.32
CA LEU A 274 8.88 2.29 -3.08
C LEU A 274 9.26 3.76 -2.88
N ASP A 275 9.42 4.21 -1.62
CA ASP A 275 9.67 5.62 -1.31
C ASP A 275 11.16 5.98 -1.18
N GLY A 276 12.03 5.00 -0.92
CA GLY A 276 13.47 5.21 -0.67
C GLY A 276 13.74 5.97 0.64
N ALA A 277 12.77 6.01 1.55
CA ALA A 277 12.92 6.67 2.85
C ALA A 277 13.84 5.89 3.78
N PRO A 278 14.30 6.50 4.88
CA PRO A 278 15.07 5.81 5.91
C PRO A 278 14.34 4.61 6.50
N ARG A 279 15.12 3.61 6.93
CA ARG A 279 14.62 2.42 7.63
C ARG A 279 14.04 2.80 9.00
N SER A 280 12.92 2.20 9.35
CA SER A 280 12.26 2.36 10.66
C SER A 280 12.93 1.54 11.76
N ALA A 281 13.64 0.46 11.42
CA ALA A 281 14.31 -0.41 12.38
C ALA A 281 15.71 -0.85 11.93
N THR A 282 16.53 -1.23 12.90
CA THR A 282 17.77 -2.00 12.67
C THR A 282 17.42 -3.48 12.69
N VAL A 283 17.78 -4.21 11.64
CA VAL A 283 17.56 -5.65 11.53
C VAL A 283 18.90 -6.38 11.58
N SER A 284 19.02 -7.33 12.50
CA SER A 284 20.23 -8.15 12.72
C SER A 284 19.88 -9.63 12.68
N ALA A 285 20.75 -10.44 12.12
CA ALA A 285 20.61 -11.90 12.09
C ALA A 285 20.81 -12.50 13.50
N LEU A 286 19.91 -13.36 13.95
CA LEU A 286 19.99 -14.09 15.21
C LEU A 286 20.72 -15.44 15.08
N ASP A 287 20.80 -15.94 13.85
CA ASP A 287 21.49 -17.19 13.49
C ASP A 287 22.02 -17.07 12.04
N GLU A 288 22.29 -18.16 11.34
CA GLU A 288 22.56 -18.13 9.91
C GLU A 288 21.28 -17.75 9.15
N LEU A 289 21.24 -16.52 8.66
CA LEU A 289 20.08 -15.95 7.99
C LEU A 289 20.25 -16.01 6.46
N VAL A 290 19.24 -16.51 5.77
CA VAL A 290 19.15 -16.44 4.31
C VAL A 290 17.95 -15.60 3.93
N THR A 291 18.14 -14.59 3.10
CA THR A 291 17.06 -13.77 2.58
C THR A 291 17.03 -13.77 1.05
N LEU A 292 15.83 -13.75 0.50
CA LEU A 292 15.59 -13.36 -0.87
C LEU A 292 15.50 -11.82 -0.90
N ARG A 293 16.36 -11.17 -1.67
CA ARG A 293 16.44 -9.72 -1.71
C ARG A 293 16.13 -9.16 -3.10
N ILE A 294 15.50 -7.99 -3.12
CA ILE A 294 15.23 -7.22 -4.34
C ILE A 294 15.77 -5.81 -4.11
N THR A 295 16.65 -5.33 -5.01
CA THR A 295 17.15 -3.96 -4.93
C THR A 295 16.12 -2.98 -5.48
N ARG A 296 16.10 -1.76 -4.93
CA ARG A 296 15.21 -0.70 -5.41
C ARG A 296 15.43 -0.35 -6.89
N PRO A 297 16.68 -0.21 -7.39
CA PRO A 297 16.91 0.02 -8.82
C PRO A 297 16.30 -1.05 -9.72
N ASP A 298 16.50 -2.34 -9.40
CA ASP A 298 15.97 -3.46 -10.19
C ASP A 298 14.44 -3.50 -10.15
N PHE A 299 13.86 -3.26 -8.96
CA PHE A 299 12.41 -3.21 -8.80
C PHE A 299 11.80 -2.03 -9.58
N MET A 300 12.37 -0.84 -9.48
CA MET A 300 11.90 0.34 -10.21
C MET A 300 12.02 0.16 -11.72
N LYS A 301 13.09 -0.48 -12.21
CA LYS A 301 13.24 -0.85 -13.61
C LYS A 301 12.12 -1.80 -14.04
N LEU A 302 11.85 -2.84 -13.24
CA LEU A 302 10.77 -3.79 -13.51
C LEU A 302 9.40 -3.11 -13.57
N LEU A 303 9.10 -2.18 -12.65
CA LEU A 303 7.84 -1.44 -12.63
C LEU A 303 7.67 -0.56 -13.88
N ASN A 304 8.75 0.02 -14.39
CA ASN A 304 8.73 0.80 -15.64
C ASN A 304 8.51 -0.07 -16.88
N GLU A 305 9.07 -1.28 -16.92
CA GLU A 305 8.92 -2.24 -18.01
C GLU A 305 7.56 -2.95 -17.97
N GLU A 306 6.98 -3.13 -16.76
CA GLU A 306 5.76 -3.89 -16.51
C GLU A 306 4.77 -3.11 -15.62
N PRO A 307 4.13 -2.09 -16.18
CA PRO A 307 3.22 -1.21 -15.42
C PRO A 307 2.08 -1.94 -14.68
N THR A 308 1.67 -3.10 -15.20
CA THR A 308 0.61 -3.92 -14.59
C THR A 308 1.01 -4.52 -13.23
N ILE A 309 2.32 -4.63 -12.93
CA ILE A 309 2.81 -5.05 -11.61
C ILE A 309 2.48 -4.00 -10.56
N VAL A 310 2.53 -2.71 -10.91
CA VAL A 310 2.24 -1.61 -9.98
C VAL A 310 0.84 -1.74 -9.38
N LEU A 311 -0.16 -2.16 -10.18
CA LEU A 311 -1.53 -2.33 -9.68
C LEU A 311 -1.64 -3.47 -8.65
N GLY A 312 -0.92 -4.58 -8.86
CA GLY A 312 -0.88 -5.67 -7.87
C GLY A 312 -0.17 -5.25 -6.59
N VAL A 313 0.96 -4.54 -6.71
CA VAL A 313 1.68 -3.94 -5.57
C VAL A 313 0.78 -2.97 -4.79
N LEU A 314 0.05 -2.09 -5.49
CA LEU A 314 -0.91 -1.18 -4.87
C LEU A 314 -2.00 -1.93 -4.07
N ARG A 315 -2.53 -3.03 -4.60
CA ARG A 315 -3.52 -3.84 -3.91
C ARG A 315 -2.94 -4.48 -2.65
N GLY A 316 -1.73 -5.03 -2.72
CA GLY A 316 -1.03 -5.57 -1.56
C GLY A 316 -0.83 -4.52 -0.47
N LEU A 317 -0.40 -3.31 -0.82
CA LEU A 317 -0.26 -2.20 0.11
C LEU A 317 -1.61 -1.77 0.74
N VAL A 318 -2.69 -1.74 -0.04
CA VAL A 318 -4.02 -1.40 0.48
C VAL A 318 -4.56 -2.49 1.40
N ALA A 319 -4.31 -3.76 1.10
CA ALA A 319 -4.65 -4.87 1.99
C ALA A 319 -3.95 -4.70 3.35
N LEU A 320 -2.66 -4.32 3.33
CA LEU A 320 -1.90 -4.02 4.53
C LEU A 320 -2.47 -2.84 5.34
N VAL A 321 -2.86 -1.73 4.69
CA VAL A 321 -3.53 -0.60 5.37
C VAL A 321 -4.78 -1.08 6.10
N ARG A 322 -5.58 -1.92 5.45
CA ARG A 322 -6.81 -2.44 6.08
C ARG A 322 -6.52 -3.32 7.28
N GLU A 323 -5.51 -4.16 7.20
CA GLU A 323 -5.08 -5.01 8.31
C GLU A 323 -4.64 -4.17 9.52
N LEU A 324 -3.81 -3.14 9.29
CA LEU A 324 -3.38 -2.22 10.34
C LEU A 324 -4.56 -1.47 10.97
N GLN A 325 -5.50 -0.98 10.15
CA GLN A 325 -6.71 -0.29 10.65
C GLN A 325 -7.63 -1.21 11.48
N HIS A 326 -7.67 -2.52 11.19
CA HIS A 326 -8.46 -3.48 11.98
C HIS A 326 -7.80 -3.80 13.32
N GLN A 327 -6.47 -3.85 13.39
CA GLN A 327 -5.73 -4.09 14.63
C GLN A 327 -5.86 -2.91 15.62
N ASP A 328 -5.96 -1.68 15.15
CA ASP A 328 -6.15 -0.50 16.01
C ASP A 328 -7.60 -0.34 16.53
N ALA A 329 -8.56 -1.08 15.97
CA ALA A 329 -9.99 -1.01 16.32
C ALA A 329 -10.42 -2.08 17.35
N GLY A 330 -9.55 -3.00 17.75
CA GLY A 330 -9.79 -4.07 18.76
C GLY A 330 -9.05 -3.80 20.04
#